data_345ccd12b2d05c2c59a62ca3ae0b8401
#
_entry.id   345ccd12b2d05c2c59a62ca3ae0b8401
#
_cell.length_a   1.000
_cell.length_b   1.000
_cell.length_c   1.000
_cell.angle_alpha   90.00
_cell.angle_beta   90.00
_cell.angle_gamma   90.00
#
_symmetry.space_group_name_H-M   'P 1'
#
loop_
_entity.id
_entity.type
_entity.pdbx_description
1 polymer ?
#
loop_
_entity_poly.entity_id
_entity_poly.type
_entity_poly.pdbx_seq_one_letter_code
_entity_poly.pdbx_strand_id
1 'polypeptide(L)'
;MISQAVQALKNKHLILFPTETVYALAGDAYSIEAIQKIYKIKGRSHNKPLSLLLGNIDKIKQFSILTKHATQIIQELSPGPVTFVLPIHNYNKLPRQFFNNTIGIRVPDHSIALEILNNFDNPIVGTSVNISGQPSVTALHQVQETIKQHISVIIEDDNLVKGIESTVIDLTSHKILREGAVSKKKIQDIIQNIVN
;
A
#
# COMPACT_ATOMS: atom_id res chain seq x y z
N MET A 1 0.56 17.76 -11.91
CA MET A 1 0.13 17.13 -10.62
C MET A 1 1.09 16.03 -10.16
N ILE A 2 1.48 15.06 -11.00
CA ILE A 2 2.42 13.98 -10.59
C ILE A 2 3.76 14.53 -10.09
N SER A 3 4.39 15.45 -10.82
CA SER A 3 5.66 16.08 -10.40
C SER A 3 5.54 16.82 -9.06
N GLN A 4 4.40 17.43 -8.78
CA GLN A 4 4.13 18.07 -7.48
C GLN A 4 4.00 17.03 -6.35
N ALA A 5 3.34 15.90 -6.61
CA ALA A 5 3.24 14.81 -5.64
C ALA A 5 4.62 14.21 -5.32
N VAL A 6 5.45 13.96 -6.35
CA VAL A 6 6.83 13.50 -6.16
C VAL A 6 7.67 14.51 -5.39
N GLN A 7 7.52 15.81 -5.68
CA GLN A 7 8.24 16.85 -4.92
C GLN A 7 7.77 16.94 -3.47
N ALA A 8 6.47 16.78 -3.20
CA ALA A 8 5.94 16.73 -1.84
C ALA A 8 6.52 15.54 -1.06
N LEU A 9 6.60 14.36 -1.67
CA LEU A 9 7.23 13.17 -1.06
C LEU A 9 8.72 13.41 -0.75
N LYS A 10 9.48 14.01 -1.67
CA LYS A 10 10.90 14.39 -1.44
C LYS A 10 11.04 15.35 -0.26
N ASN A 11 10.07 16.21 -0.04
CA ASN A 11 10.00 17.12 1.12
C ASN A 11 9.39 16.47 2.38
N LYS A 12 9.18 15.14 2.40
CA LYS A 12 8.60 14.38 3.51
C LYS A 12 7.16 14.78 3.86
N HIS A 13 6.46 15.38 2.90
CA HIS A 13 5.06 15.71 3.03
C HIS A 13 4.18 14.52 2.65
N LEU A 14 2.93 14.56 3.13
CA LEU A 14 1.93 13.56 2.79
C LEU A 14 1.20 13.95 1.51
N ILE A 15 0.84 12.93 0.75
CA ILE A 15 0.02 13.05 -0.46
C ILE A 15 -1.20 12.14 -0.37
N LEU A 16 -2.21 12.47 -1.15
CA LEU A 16 -3.40 11.65 -1.36
C LEU A 16 -3.56 11.38 -2.86
N PHE A 17 -3.74 10.13 -3.22
CA PHE A 17 -3.95 9.73 -4.61
C PHE A 17 -4.86 8.50 -4.72
N PRO A 18 -5.58 8.34 -5.85
CA PRO A 18 -6.46 7.21 -6.07
C PRO A 18 -5.68 5.93 -6.35
N THR A 19 -6.29 4.81 -5.98
CA THR A 19 -5.92 3.47 -6.44
C THR A 19 -7.18 2.76 -6.94
N GLU A 20 -7.05 1.61 -7.59
CA GLU A 20 -8.19 0.81 -8.05
C GLU A 20 -9.05 0.26 -6.90
N THR A 21 -8.61 0.40 -5.66
CA THR A 21 -9.35 -0.02 -4.46
C THR A 21 -9.96 1.17 -3.72
N VAL A 22 -9.12 1.99 -3.10
CA VAL A 22 -9.50 3.15 -2.27
C VAL A 22 -8.46 4.25 -2.44
N TYR A 23 -8.77 5.46 -2.04
CA TYR A 23 -7.79 6.52 -1.94
C TYR A 23 -6.69 6.18 -0.92
N ALA A 24 -5.44 6.41 -1.31
CA ALA A 24 -4.26 6.18 -0.49
C ALA A 24 -3.75 7.49 0.14
N LEU A 25 -3.76 7.55 1.47
CA LEU A 25 -2.97 8.51 2.24
C LEU A 25 -1.54 7.94 2.33
N ALA A 26 -0.56 8.70 1.86
CA ALA A 26 0.76 8.16 1.59
C ALA A 26 1.90 9.15 1.91
N GLY A 27 3.08 8.58 2.17
CA GLY A 27 4.31 9.31 2.44
C GLY A 27 5.55 8.48 2.16
N ASP A 28 6.72 9.11 2.21
CA ASP A 28 8.02 8.42 2.06
C ASP A 28 8.21 7.37 3.16
N ALA A 29 8.41 6.11 2.78
CA ALA A 29 8.61 5.00 3.72
C ALA A 29 9.92 5.09 4.52
N TYR A 30 10.88 5.90 4.08
CA TYR A 30 12.11 6.15 4.81
C TYR A 30 12.01 7.34 5.78
N SER A 31 10.93 8.12 5.72
CA SER A 31 10.71 9.26 6.60
C SER A 31 9.93 8.86 7.85
N ILE A 32 10.62 8.84 9.01
CA ILE A 32 9.99 8.66 10.33
C ILE A 32 8.88 9.68 10.54
N GLU A 33 9.11 10.93 10.16
CA GLU A 33 8.16 12.03 10.31
C GLU A 33 6.88 11.80 9.49
N ALA A 34 7.01 11.39 8.23
CA ALA A 34 5.85 11.11 7.37
C ALA A 34 5.03 9.94 7.93
N ILE A 35 5.68 8.87 8.37
CA ILE A 35 5.02 7.70 8.96
C ILE A 35 4.28 8.10 10.25
N GLN A 36 4.91 8.84 11.15
CA GLN A 36 4.28 9.31 12.40
C GLN A 36 3.06 10.20 12.13
N LYS A 37 3.15 11.09 11.12
CA LYS A 37 2.02 11.93 10.70
C LYS A 37 0.83 11.05 10.23
N ILE A 38 1.07 10.01 9.44
CA ILE A 38 0.00 9.08 9.01
C ILE A 38 -0.67 8.42 10.22
N TYR A 39 0.10 7.87 11.16
CA TYR A 39 -0.46 7.27 12.38
C TYR A 39 -1.29 8.25 13.20
N LYS A 40 -0.78 9.47 13.39
CA LYS A 40 -1.45 10.54 14.14
C LYS A 40 -2.78 10.96 13.50
N ILE A 41 -2.77 11.26 12.19
CA ILE A 41 -3.95 11.69 11.43
C ILE A 41 -5.06 10.64 11.48
N LYS A 42 -4.69 9.36 11.37
CA LYS A 42 -5.66 8.26 11.37
C LYS A 42 -6.12 7.83 12.76
N GLY A 43 -5.52 8.31 13.84
CA GLY A 43 -5.69 7.70 15.17
C GLY A 43 -5.35 6.21 15.17
N ARG A 44 -4.33 5.80 14.36
CA ARG A 44 -4.00 4.40 14.12
C ARG A 44 -3.05 3.88 15.19
N SER A 45 -3.37 2.72 15.75
CA SER A 45 -2.45 2.01 16.64
C SER A 45 -1.19 1.56 15.88
N HIS A 46 -0.02 1.70 16.50
CA HIS A 46 1.26 1.24 15.96
C HIS A 46 1.30 -0.29 15.74
N ASN A 47 0.43 -1.04 16.40
CA ASN A 47 0.28 -2.49 16.20
C ASN A 47 -0.36 -2.86 14.84
N LYS A 48 -0.86 -1.88 14.10
CA LYS A 48 -1.38 -2.05 12.75
C LYS A 48 -0.37 -1.48 11.74
N PRO A 49 0.55 -2.29 11.20
CA PRO A 49 1.59 -1.79 10.30
C PRO A 49 1.02 -1.17 9.02
N LEU A 50 1.77 -0.26 8.44
CA LEU A 50 1.51 0.28 7.11
C LEU A 50 2.06 -0.67 6.05
N SER A 51 1.49 -0.60 4.83
CA SER A 51 2.00 -1.35 3.69
C SER A 51 2.90 -0.48 2.82
N LEU A 52 3.88 -1.09 2.16
CA LEU A 52 4.61 -0.45 1.07
C LEU A 52 3.80 -0.53 -0.22
N LEU A 53 3.74 0.59 -0.93
CA LEU A 53 3.30 0.67 -2.32
C LEU A 53 4.54 0.78 -3.20
N LEU A 54 4.64 -0.09 -4.19
CA LEU A 54 5.76 -0.15 -5.14
C LEU A 54 5.25 -0.02 -6.57
N GLY A 55 6.06 0.56 -7.45
CA GLY A 55 5.70 0.76 -8.85
C GLY A 55 5.82 -0.49 -9.72
N ASN A 56 6.53 -1.53 -9.25
CA ASN A 56 6.63 -2.83 -9.93
C ASN A 56 7.03 -3.94 -8.96
N ILE A 57 6.85 -5.20 -9.38
CA ILE A 57 7.10 -6.39 -8.57
C ILE A 57 8.60 -6.66 -8.33
N ASP A 58 9.49 -6.22 -9.21
CA ASP A 58 10.93 -6.44 -9.04
C ASP A 58 11.51 -5.69 -7.85
N LYS A 59 10.91 -4.55 -7.49
CA LYS A 59 11.30 -3.79 -6.30
C LYS A 59 11.05 -4.55 -4.99
N ILE A 60 10.20 -5.59 -4.98
CA ILE A 60 9.90 -6.40 -3.78
C ILE A 60 11.18 -7.09 -3.27
N LYS A 61 12.05 -7.51 -4.17
CA LYS A 61 13.34 -8.17 -3.85
C LYS A 61 14.28 -7.30 -3.02
N GLN A 62 14.06 -6.00 -2.97
CA GLN A 62 14.84 -5.10 -2.11
C GLN A 62 14.55 -5.31 -0.62
N PHE A 63 13.39 -5.87 -0.27
CA PHE A 63 12.92 -6.02 1.11
C PHE A 63 12.76 -7.47 1.54
N SER A 64 12.47 -8.38 0.60
CA SER A 64 12.15 -9.77 0.90
C SER A 64 12.80 -10.73 -0.08
N ILE A 65 13.16 -11.93 0.40
CA ILE A 65 13.55 -13.06 -0.43
C ILE A 65 12.27 -13.80 -0.80
N LEU A 66 12.03 -13.95 -2.10
CA LEU A 66 10.85 -14.63 -2.62
C LEU A 66 11.18 -16.08 -2.98
N THR A 67 10.34 -17.01 -2.52
CA THR A 67 10.33 -18.38 -3.03
C THR A 67 9.80 -18.38 -4.48
N LYS A 68 10.00 -19.48 -5.20
CA LYS A 68 9.44 -19.67 -6.55
C LYS A 68 7.90 -19.52 -6.55
N HIS A 69 7.23 -20.18 -5.61
CA HIS A 69 5.75 -20.09 -5.47
C HIS A 69 5.29 -18.68 -5.12
N ALA A 70 5.94 -18.01 -4.15
CA ALA A 70 5.62 -16.62 -3.82
C ALA A 70 5.75 -15.71 -5.04
N THR A 71 6.81 -15.89 -5.84
CA THR A 71 7.01 -15.12 -7.07
C THR A 71 5.86 -15.33 -8.06
N GLN A 72 5.45 -16.56 -8.29
CA GLN A 72 4.35 -16.90 -9.20
C GLN A 72 3.00 -16.33 -8.72
N ILE A 73 2.69 -16.46 -7.41
CA ILE A 73 1.47 -15.90 -6.82
C ILE A 73 1.45 -14.37 -6.98
N ILE A 74 2.58 -13.70 -6.73
CA ILE A 74 2.70 -12.25 -6.89
C ILE A 74 2.51 -11.84 -8.35
N GLN A 75 3.10 -12.56 -9.29
CA GLN A 75 2.97 -12.29 -10.73
C GLN A 75 1.53 -12.44 -11.23
N GLU A 76 0.79 -13.42 -10.71
CA GLU A 76 -0.61 -13.66 -11.07
C GLU A 76 -1.56 -12.57 -10.53
N LEU A 77 -1.22 -11.97 -9.38
CA LEU A 77 -2.09 -11.05 -8.63
C LEU A 77 -1.61 -9.59 -8.63
N SER A 78 -0.52 -9.29 -9.34
CA SER A 78 0.06 -7.93 -9.43
C SER A 78 0.38 -7.53 -10.87
N PRO A 79 0.14 -6.25 -11.24
CA PRO A 79 -0.48 -5.19 -10.43
C PRO A 79 -1.91 -5.52 -10.05
N GLY A 80 -2.36 -5.11 -8.84
CA GLY A 80 -3.73 -5.42 -8.45
C GLY A 80 -4.09 -5.18 -6.99
N PRO A 81 -5.33 -5.53 -6.62
CA PRO A 81 -5.90 -5.25 -5.32
C PRO A 81 -5.53 -6.31 -4.26
N VAL A 82 -4.29 -6.75 -4.25
CA VAL A 82 -3.78 -7.70 -3.25
C VAL A 82 -2.54 -7.14 -2.56
N THR A 83 -2.52 -7.24 -1.23
CA THR A 83 -1.37 -6.91 -0.40
C THR A 83 -0.75 -8.21 0.11
N PHE A 84 0.52 -8.41 -0.19
CA PHE A 84 1.30 -9.57 0.22
C PHE A 84 2.07 -9.27 1.50
N VAL A 85 1.86 -10.05 2.54
CA VAL A 85 2.68 -9.99 3.76
C VAL A 85 3.84 -10.98 3.58
N LEU A 86 5.05 -10.43 3.69
CA LEU A 86 6.31 -11.12 3.43
C LEU A 86 7.28 -10.92 4.60
N PRO A 87 8.16 -11.89 4.88
CA PRO A 87 9.26 -11.69 5.82
C PRO A 87 10.19 -10.58 5.33
N ILE A 88 10.62 -9.69 6.22
CA ILE A 88 11.64 -8.69 5.90
C ILE A 88 13.00 -9.38 5.98
N HIS A 89 13.68 -9.46 4.85
CA HIS A 89 15.07 -9.91 4.79
C HIS A 89 16.05 -8.74 4.94
N ASN A 90 15.71 -7.62 4.32
CA ASN A 90 16.53 -6.41 4.36
C ASN A 90 15.63 -5.19 4.65
N TYR A 91 15.89 -4.52 5.77
CA TYR A 91 15.19 -3.28 6.10
C TYR A 91 15.59 -2.13 5.19
N ASN A 92 16.78 -2.21 4.58
CA ASN A 92 17.34 -1.10 3.83
C ASN A 92 17.36 0.17 4.72
N LYS A 93 16.64 1.24 4.32
CA LYS A 93 16.48 2.47 5.10
C LYS A 93 15.15 2.52 5.86
N LEU A 94 14.35 1.44 5.88
CA LEU A 94 13.07 1.42 6.60
C LEU A 94 13.28 1.58 8.10
N PRO A 95 12.57 2.48 8.77
CA PRO A 95 12.69 2.69 10.21
C PRO A 95 12.06 1.49 10.97
N ARG A 96 12.92 0.67 11.59
CA ARG A 96 12.56 -0.60 12.24
C ARG A 96 11.43 -0.51 13.26
N GLN A 97 11.27 0.64 13.89
CA GLN A 97 10.20 0.87 14.87
C GLN A 97 8.77 0.80 14.33
N PHE A 98 8.60 0.89 13.00
CA PHE A 98 7.29 0.81 12.33
C PHE A 98 7.08 -0.48 11.54
N PHE A 99 8.15 -1.28 11.38
CA PHE A 99 8.13 -2.52 10.62
C PHE A 99 8.71 -3.64 11.48
N ASN A 100 7.87 -4.61 11.80
CA ASN A 100 8.30 -5.81 12.53
C ASN A 100 9.08 -6.74 11.59
N ASN A 101 9.02 -8.05 11.84
CA ASN A 101 9.70 -9.06 11.02
C ASN A 101 9.02 -9.30 9.66
N THR A 102 7.85 -8.72 9.44
CA THR A 102 7.08 -8.85 8.20
C THR A 102 6.65 -7.49 7.69
N ILE A 103 6.39 -7.41 6.38
CA ILE A 103 5.94 -6.20 5.70
C ILE A 103 4.85 -6.53 4.69
N GLY A 104 3.79 -5.73 4.68
CA GLY A 104 2.80 -5.75 3.62
C GLY A 104 3.30 -4.98 2.40
N ILE A 105 3.27 -5.58 1.22
CA ILE A 105 3.70 -4.94 -0.03
C ILE A 105 2.58 -5.07 -1.07
N ARG A 106 2.34 -4.01 -1.83
CA ARG A 106 1.37 -4.00 -2.93
C ARG A 106 1.91 -3.21 -4.12
N VAL A 107 1.61 -3.70 -5.32
CA VAL A 107 1.74 -2.95 -6.58
C VAL A 107 0.31 -2.65 -7.05
N PRO A 108 -0.19 -1.41 -6.94
CA PRO A 108 -1.57 -1.08 -7.33
C PRO A 108 -1.75 -1.11 -8.85
N ASP A 109 -2.95 -1.43 -9.31
CA ASP A 109 -3.32 -1.38 -10.73
C ASP A 109 -4.07 -0.08 -11.03
N HIS A 110 -3.35 1.04 -10.98
CA HIS A 110 -3.89 2.38 -11.26
C HIS A 110 -2.81 3.26 -11.89
N SER A 111 -3.09 3.84 -13.04
CA SER A 111 -2.12 4.61 -13.82
C SER A 111 -1.46 5.75 -13.04
N ILE A 112 -2.26 6.58 -12.36
CA ILE A 112 -1.76 7.69 -11.53
C ILE A 112 -0.88 7.16 -10.39
N ALA A 113 -1.31 6.10 -9.71
CA ALA A 113 -0.54 5.50 -8.63
C ALA A 113 0.81 4.98 -9.14
N LEU A 114 0.81 4.22 -10.24
CA LEU A 114 2.02 3.67 -10.84
C LEU A 114 2.97 4.77 -11.32
N GLU A 115 2.43 5.86 -11.89
CA GLU A 115 3.24 6.99 -12.34
C GLU A 115 3.95 7.67 -11.16
N ILE A 116 3.25 7.92 -10.03
CA ILE A 116 3.87 8.45 -8.80
C ILE A 116 4.95 7.50 -8.28
N LEU A 117 4.61 6.20 -8.13
CA LEU A 117 5.49 5.17 -7.56
C LEU A 117 6.74 4.90 -8.41
N ASN A 118 6.67 5.14 -9.73
CA ASN A 118 7.82 4.97 -10.63
C ASN A 118 8.68 6.23 -10.75
N ASN A 119 8.12 7.42 -10.49
CA ASN A 119 8.85 8.70 -10.50
C ASN A 119 9.43 9.10 -9.12
N PHE A 120 9.13 8.34 -8.07
CA PHE A 120 9.72 8.52 -6.74
C PHE A 120 10.68 7.36 -6.41
N ASP A 121 11.92 7.69 -6.06
CA ASP A 121 13.00 6.70 -5.91
C ASP A 121 12.81 5.78 -4.69
N ASN A 122 12.22 6.32 -3.61
CA ASN A 122 11.99 5.57 -2.37
C ASN A 122 10.67 4.79 -2.44
N PRO A 123 10.51 3.71 -1.65
CA PRO A 123 9.20 3.11 -1.44
C PRO A 123 8.26 4.09 -0.74
N ILE A 124 6.97 3.97 -1.01
CA ILE A 124 5.93 4.79 -0.39
C ILE A 124 5.15 3.95 0.61
N VAL A 125 5.00 4.42 1.85
CA VAL A 125 4.00 3.84 2.75
C VAL A 125 2.62 4.36 2.39
N GLY A 126 1.63 3.47 2.37
CA GLY A 126 0.25 3.84 2.06
C GLY A 126 -0.77 3.15 2.95
N THR A 127 -1.88 3.83 3.15
CA THR A 127 -3.06 3.31 3.84
C THR A 127 -4.31 3.99 3.29
N SER A 128 -5.50 3.39 3.48
CA SER A 128 -6.77 4.03 3.14
C SER A 128 -6.93 5.38 3.84
N VAL A 129 -7.55 6.36 3.17
CA VAL A 129 -7.79 7.69 3.73
C VAL A 129 -9.09 7.74 4.54
N ASN A 130 -9.06 7.19 5.74
CA ASN A 130 -10.18 7.19 6.70
C ASN A 130 -9.62 7.17 8.11
N ILE A 131 -10.40 7.60 9.09
CA ILE A 131 -10.07 7.37 10.50
C ILE A 131 -10.09 5.85 10.76
N SER A 132 -9.16 5.37 11.57
CA SER A 132 -9.02 3.94 11.85
C SER A 132 -10.33 3.35 12.39
N GLY A 133 -10.82 2.30 11.73
CA GLY A 133 -12.09 1.64 12.07
C GLY A 133 -13.34 2.18 11.37
N GLN A 134 -13.23 3.29 10.63
CA GLN A 134 -14.31 3.78 9.77
C GLN A 134 -14.22 3.17 8.35
N PRO A 135 -15.31 3.16 7.58
CA PRO A 135 -15.29 2.74 6.18
C PRO A 135 -14.30 3.55 5.35
N SER A 136 -13.71 2.92 4.36
CA SER A 136 -12.85 3.60 3.38
C SER A 136 -13.70 4.45 2.44
N VAL A 137 -13.17 5.60 2.01
CA VAL A 137 -13.86 6.52 1.12
C VAL A 137 -13.67 6.12 -0.34
N THR A 138 -14.69 6.36 -1.15
CA THR A 138 -14.72 6.06 -2.59
C THR A 138 -14.56 7.29 -3.46
N ALA A 139 -14.76 8.47 -2.90
CA ALA A 139 -14.66 9.74 -3.60
C ALA A 139 -13.99 10.81 -2.74
N LEU A 140 -13.29 11.73 -3.37
CA LEU A 140 -12.50 12.74 -2.68
C LEU A 140 -13.35 13.66 -1.77
N HIS A 141 -14.59 13.95 -2.13
CA HIS A 141 -15.48 14.79 -1.31
C HIS A 141 -15.83 14.17 0.05
N GLN A 142 -15.70 12.82 0.19
CA GLN A 142 -15.94 12.09 1.45
C GLN A 142 -14.78 12.19 2.44
N VAL A 143 -13.60 12.64 1.98
CA VAL A 143 -12.43 12.79 2.85
C VAL A 143 -12.64 13.96 3.80
N GLN A 144 -12.54 13.69 5.11
CA GLN A 144 -12.73 14.71 6.14
C GLN A 144 -11.71 15.84 6.01
N GLU A 145 -12.15 17.08 6.20
CA GLU A 145 -11.28 18.27 6.16
C GLU A 145 -10.15 18.21 7.19
N THR A 146 -10.42 17.61 8.36
CA THR A 146 -9.40 17.35 9.39
C THR A 146 -8.24 16.46 8.89
N ILE A 147 -8.46 15.67 7.85
CA ILE A 147 -7.41 14.88 7.19
C ILE A 147 -6.76 15.72 6.07
N LYS A 148 -7.58 16.35 5.20
CA LYS A 148 -7.11 17.11 4.03
C LYS A 148 -6.12 18.21 4.40
N GLN A 149 -6.33 18.91 5.51
CA GLN A 149 -5.44 20.01 5.99
C GLN A 149 -3.99 19.56 6.27
N HIS A 150 -3.74 18.26 6.40
CA HIS A 150 -2.41 17.69 6.61
C HIS A 150 -1.73 17.17 5.34
N ILE A 151 -2.42 17.27 4.20
CA ILE A 151 -1.98 16.72 2.90
C ILE A 151 -1.53 17.86 2.01
N SER A 152 -0.31 17.76 1.49
CA SER A 152 0.28 18.81 0.67
C SER A 152 -0.17 18.74 -0.79
N VAL A 153 -0.44 17.54 -1.31
CA VAL A 153 -0.91 17.35 -2.68
C VAL A 153 -2.01 16.30 -2.69
N ILE A 154 -3.14 16.66 -3.26
CA ILE A 154 -4.29 15.78 -3.47
C ILE A 154 -4.48 15.61 -4.98
N ILE A 155 -4.49 14.37 -5.44
CA ILE A 155 -4.80 14.04 -6.83
C ILE A 155 -6.16 13.34 -6.85
N GLU A 156 -7.11 13.93 -7.57
CA GLU A 156 -8.47 13.44 -7.69
C GLU A 156 -8.64 12.64 -8.98
N ASP A 157 -9.13 11.41 -8.84
CA ASP A 157 -9.69 10.60 -9.91
C ASP A 157 -10.56 9.52 -9.26
N ASP A 158 -11.87 9.74 -9.25
CA ASP A 158 -12.84 8.83 -8.63
C ASP A 158 -13.27 7.67 -9.55
N ASN A 159 -12.88 7.72 -10.84
CA ASN A 159 -13.43 6.82 -11.87
C ASN A 159 -13.10 5.34 -11.67
N LEU A 160 -11.96 5.02 -11.08
CA LEU A 160 -11.50 3.64 -10.88
C LEU A 160 -11.55 3.16 -9.43
N VAL A 161 -11.97 4.01 -8.49
CA VAL A 161 -12.00 3.69 -7.06
C VAL A 161 -13.22 2.83 -6.73
N LYS A 162 -13.00 1.55 -6.45
CA LYS A 162 -14.08 0.57 -6.18
C LYS A 162 -14.62 0.61 -4.74
N GLY A 163 -13.91 1.25 -3.81
CA GLY A 163 -14.31 1.34 -2.40
C GLY A 163 -14.09 0.06 -1.58
N ILE A 164 -13.53 -0.97 -2.17
CA ILE A 164 -13.20 -2.22 -1.50
C ILE A 164 -11.70 -2.28 -1.30
N GLU A 165 -11.27 -2.41 -0.05
CA GLU A 165 -9.85 -2.52 0.29
C GLU A 165 -9.19 -3.76 -0.33
N SER A 166 -7.86 -3.75 -0.43
CA SER A 166 -7.10 -4.91 -0.93
C SER A 166 -7.30 -6.15 -0.07
N THR A 167 -7.32 -7.32 -0.69
CA THR A 167 -7.18 -8.59 0.02
C THR A 167 -5.76 -8.70 0.57
N VAL A 168 -5.60 -9.16 1.81
CA VAL A 168 -4.29 -9.30 2.46
C VAL A 168 -3.99 -10.77 2.66
N ILE A 169 -2.87 -11.22 2.11
CA ILE A 169 -2.40 -12.61 2.23
C ILE A 169 -0.98 -12.67 2.81
N ASP A 170 -0.78 -13.54 3.78
CA ASP A 170 0.55 -13.94 4.25
C ASP A 170 1.08 -15.06 3.33
N LEU A 171 2.12 -14.75 2.57
CA LEU A 171 2.72 -15.70 1.63
C LEU A 171 3.64 -16.74 2.28
N THR A 172 3.95 -16.58 3.57
CA THR A 172 4.71 -17.60 4.32
C THR A 172 3.80 -18.76 4.73
N SER A 173 2.60 -18.42 5.20
CA SER A 173 1.63 -19.40 5.71
C SER A 173 0.49 -19.68 4.71
N HIS A 174 0.43 -18.97 3.59
CA HIS A 174 -0.69 -18.92 2.63
C HIS A 174 -2.03 -18.56 3.28
N LYS A 175 -2.00 -17.88 4.44
CA LYS A 175 -3.20 -17.48 5.18
C LYS A 175 -3.73 -16.14 4.68
N ILE A 176 -5.02 -16.09 4.38
CA ILE A 176 -5.70 -14.83 4.07
C ILE A 176 -6.00 -14.14 5.41
N LEU A 177 -5.35 -12.99 5.61
CA LEU A 177 -5.47 -12.18 6.82
C LEU A 177 -6.67 -11.24 6.78
N ARG A 178 -7.06 -10.82 5.57
CA ARG A 178 -8.23 -10.01 5.30
C ARG A 178 -8.75 -10.30 3.90
N GLU A 179 -10.03 -10.61 3.79
CA GLU A 179 -10.73 -10.63 2.50
C GLU A 179 -11.06 -9.20 2.07
N GLY A 180 -10.87 -8.89 0.80
CA GLY A 180 -11.11 -7.59 0.20
C GLY A 180 -11.57 -7.74 -1.24
N ALA A 181 -11.02 -6.93 -2.15
CA ALA A 181 -11.46 -6.86 -3.55
C ALA A 181 -11.27 -8.18 -4.35
N VAL A 182 -10.38 -9.07 -3.90
CA VAL A 182 -10.26 -10.43 -4.43
C VAL A 182 -10.79 -11.41 -3.40
N SER A 183 -11.75 -12.26 -3.80
CA SER A 183 -12.38 -13.22 -2.90
C SER A 183 -11.39 -14.29 -2.41
N LYS A 184 -11.64 -14.79 -1.20
CA LYS A 184 -10.87 -15.88 -0.59
C LYS A 184 -10.78 -17.09 -1.51
N LYS A 185 -11.90 -17.48 -2.15
CA LYS A 185 -11.96 -18.60 -3.09
C LYS A 185 -10.96 -18.41 -4.22
N LYS A 186 -10.99 -17.26 -4.91
CA LYS A 186 -10.07 -16.98 -6.03
C LYS A 186 -8.61 -17.08 -5.62
N ILE A 187 -8.25 -16.52 -4.45
CA ILE A 187 -6.87 -16.62 -3.93
C ILE A 187 -6.48 -18.08 -3.67
N GLN A 188 -7.38 -18.87 -3.06
CA GLN A 188 -7.12 -20.28 -2.76
C GLN A 188 -6.95 -21.10 -4.03
N ASP A 189 -7.79 -20.88 -5.05
CA ASP A 189 -7.68 -21.58 -6.35
C ASP A 189 -6.32 -21.29 -7.02
N ILE A 190 -5.87 -20.03 -7.00
CA ILE A 190 -4.56 -19.63 -7.55
C ILE A 190 -3.41 -20.33 -6.79
N ILE A 191 -3.46 -20.32 -5.46
CA ILE A 191 -2.43 -20.97 -4.62
C ILE A 191 -2.37 -22.47 -4.92
N GLN A 192 -3.51 -23.15 -4.98
CA GLN A 192 -3.56 -24.57 -5.27
C GLN A 192 -2.95 -24.91 -6.64
N ASN A 193 -3.25 -24.11 -7.65
CA ASN A 193 -2.70 -24.32 -9.02
C ASN A 193 -1.18 -24.07 -9.10
N ILE A 194 -0.61 -23.27 -8.21
CA ILE A 194 0.83 -22.94 -8.21
C ILE A 194 1.64 -23.90 -7.33
N VAL A 195 1.05 -24.37 -6.23
CA VAL A 195 1.76 -25.18 -5.21
C VAL A 195 1.67 -26.68 -5.50
N ASN A 196 0.64 -27.13 -6.23
CA ASN A 196 0.50 -28.51 -6.70
C ASN A 196 1.24 -28.72 -8.04
#